data_800eb50651acc70fa86b6f9debc46552
#
_entry.id   800eb50651acc70fa86b6f9debc46552
#
_cell.length_a   1.000
_cell.length_b   1.000
_cell.length_c   1.000
_cell.angle_alpha   90.00
_cell.angle_beta   90.00
_cell.angle_gamma   90.00
#
_symmetry.space_group_name_H-M   'P 1'
#
loop_
_entity.id
_entity.type
_entity.pdbx_description
1 polymer ?
#
loop_
_entity_poly.entity_id
_entity_poly.type
_entity_poly.pdbx_seq_one_letter_code
_entity_poly.pdbx_strand_id
1 'polypeptide(L)'
;LTFVVAYIENLVPPSPSDVLLVFLGTLVGMDIVGFVPMLVTSTAGSSLGFATAYLLGRRYGEAIIATPYVPFIDRALVDKVERLFDKYHGLIIVANRFLAGTRAVISFVAGIVRMPFPRTLLYCTVSAAAWNAILLIVGLNVGSRWREVDGYLSAYGWIVSGLLAVAIV
;
A
#
# COMPACT_ATOMS: atom_id res chain seq x y z
N LEU A 1 4.25 5.11 -11.85
CA LEU A 1 4.82 5.31 -10.52
C LEU A 1 4.11 4.44 -9.48
N THR A 2 2.78 4.52 -9.34
CA THR A 2 1.96 3.80 -8.34
C THR A 2 2.20 2.29 -8.33
N PHE A 3 2.20 1.66 -9.51
CA PHE A 3 2.49 0.23 -9.66
C PHE A 3 3.87 -0.14 -9.09
N VAL A 4 4.91 0.62 -9.45
CA VAL A 4 6.30 0.33 -9.05
C VAL A 4 6.46 0.45 -7.54
N VAL A 5 5.90 1.48 -6.93
CA VAL A 5 5.96 1.68 -5.48
C VAL A 5 5.22 0.57 -4.74
N ALA A 6 4.00 0.24 -5.18
CA ALA A 6 3.22 -0.85 -4.59
C ALA A 6 3.86 -2.25 -4.78
N TYR A 7 4.63 -2.42 -5.85
CA TYR A 7 5.42 -3.63 -6.11
C TYR A 7 6.62 -3.72 -5.14
N ILE A 8 7.42 -2.65 -5.07
CA ILE A 8 8.65 -2.60 -4.25
C ILE A 8 8.33 -2.77 -2.76
N GLU A 9 7.21 -2.23 -2.29
CA GLU A 9 6.77 -2.33 -0.89
C GLU A 9 6.69 -3.77 -0.36
N ASN A 10 6.31 -4.71 -1.22
CA ASN A 10 6.24 -6.12 -0.84
C ASN A 10 7.61 -6.83 -0.86
N LEU A 11 8.66 -6.16 -1.35
CA LEU A 11 10.02 -6.70 -1.42
C LEU A 11 10.94 -6.06 -0.38
N VAL A 12 10.78 -4.77 -0.12
CA VAL A 12 11.68 -3.98 0.73
C VAL A 12 10.88 -3.26 1.83
N PRO A 13 10.96 -3.71 3.07
CA PRO A 13 10.42 -2.98 4.22
C PRO A 13 11.47 -1.97 4.73
N PRO A 14 11.08 -0.81 5.31
CA PRO A 14 9.79 -0.14 5.29
C PRO A 14 9.69 0.84 4.11
N SER A 15 8.61 0.81 3.35
CA SER A 15 8.36 1.84 2.33
C SER A 15 7.13 2.69 2.68
N PRO A 16 7.15 4.01 2.44
CA PRO A 16 6.05 4.91 2.78
C PRO A 16 4.92 4.90 1.73
N SER A 17 4.62 3.73 1.18
CA SER A 17 3.64 3.57 0.10
C SER A 17 2.22 3.93 0.52
N ASP A 18 1.85 3.70 1.78
CA ASP A 18 0.53 4.06 2.30
C ASP A 18 0.35 5.60 2.27
N VAL A 19 1.38 6.36 2.62
CA VAL A 19 1.37 7.83 2.51
C VAL A 19 1.24 8.26 1.05
N LEU A 20 1.95 7.58 0.14
CA LEU A 20 1.85 7.86 -1.30
C LEU A 20 0.44 7.57 -1.83
N LEU A 21 -0.21 6.49 -1.39
CA LEU A 21 -1.58 6.16 -1.79
C LEU A 21 -2.59 7.20 -1.29
N VAL A 22 -2.44 7.70 -0.07
CA VAL A 22 -3.26 8.80 0.44
C VAL A 22 -3.02 10.06 -0.41
N PHE A 23 -1.77 10.39 -0.72
CA PHE A 23 -1.45 11.52 -1.59
C PHE A 23 -2.06 11.38 -3.00
N LEU A 24 -1.97 10.18 -3.61
CA LEU A 24 -2.61 9.92 -4.89
C LEU A 24 -4.15 10.02 -4.80
N GLY A 25 -4.72 9.63 -3.65
CA GLY A 25 -6.13 9.85 -3.36
C GLY A 25 -6.50 11.35 -3.34
N THR A 26 -5.62 12.23 -2.86
CA THR A 26 -5.88 13.69 -2.95
C THR A 26 -5.93 14.18 -4.39
N LEU A 27 -5.05 13.65 -5.27
CA LEU A 27 -5.09 13.96 -6.70
C LEU A 27 -6.36 13.42 -7.38
N VAL A 28 -6.89 12.29 -6.92
CA VAL A 28 -8.21 11.79 -7.34
C VAL A 28 -9.30 12.77 -6.91
N GLY A 29 -9.27 13.24 -5.67
CA GLY A 29 -10.21 14.24 -5.15
C GLY A 29 -10.15 15.57 -5.89
N MET A 30 -9.03 15.89 -6.53
CA MET A 30 -8.84 17.07 -7.39
C MET A 30 -9.19 16.84 -8.88
N ASP A 31 -9.70 15.64 -9.25
CA ASP A 31 -9.97 15.20 -10.64
C ASP A 31 -8.74 15.20 -11.57
N ILE A 32 -7.53 15.15 -11.02
CA ILE A 32 -6.29 15.08 -11.81
C ILE A 32 -6.07 13.66 -12.33
N VAL A 33 -6.46 12.65 -11.56
CA VAL A 33 -6.33 11.23 -11.90
C VAL A 33 -7.61 10.46 -11.53
N GLY A 34 -7.89 9.39 -12.25
CA GLY A 34 -9.07 8.55 -11.99
C GLY A 34 -8.88 7.59 -10.81
N PHE A 35 -9.93 7.39 -10.00
CA PHE A 35 -9.92 6.45 -8.87
C PHE A 35 -9.64 5.00 -9.31
N VAL A 36 -10.39 4.51 -10.32
CA VAL A 36 -10.30 3.12 -10.79
C VAL A 36 -8.92 2.78 -11.35
N PRO A 37 -8.30 3.58 -12.23
CA PRO A 37 -6.93 3.34 -12.67
C PRO A 37 -5.92 3.30 -11.52
N MET A 38 -6.03 4.17 -10.51
CA MET A 38 -5.15 4.18 -9.35
C MET A 38 -5.33 2.91 -8.50
N LEU A 39 -6.57 2.50 -8.25
CA LEU A 39 -6.88 1.28 -7.51
C LEU A 39 -6.36 0.02 -8.23
N VAL A 40 -6.61 -0.09 -9.53
CA VAL A 40 -6.16 -1.26 -10.32
C VAL A 40 -4.64 -1.34 -10.38
N THR A 41 -3.96 -0.24 -10.67
CA THR A 41 -2.50 -0.22 -10.81
C THR A 41 -1.79 -0.48 -9.48
N SER A 42 -2.28 0.08 -8.36
CA SER A 42 -1.71 -0.18 -7.03
C SER A 42 -1.96 -1.61 -6.57
N THR A 43 -3.16 -2.14 -6.82
CA THR A 43 -3.51 -3.53 -6.47
C THR A 43 -2.71 -4.54 -7.30
N ALA A 44 -2.56 -4.30 -8.60
CA ALA A 44 -1.73 -5.14 -9.46
C ALA A 44 -0.25 -5.12 -9.02
N GLY A 45 0.29 -3.95 -8.71
CA GLY A 45 1.65 -3.81 -8.18
C GLY A 45 1.84 -4.60 -6.88
N SER A 46 0.92 -4.44 -5.92
CA SER A 46 0.95 -5.18 -4.65
C SER A 46 0.86 -6.69 -4.84
N SER A 47 -0.02 -7.16 -5.72
CA SER A 47 -0.21 -8.59 -5.98
C SER A 47 1.00 -9.23 -6.65
N LEU A 48 1.62 -8.54 -7.62
CA LEU A 48 2.84 -9.00 -8.27
C LEU A 48 4.05 -8.93 -7.33
N GLY A 49 4.16 -7.91 -6.50
CA GLY A 49 5.19 -7.81 -5.46
C GLY A 49 5.09 -8.97 -4.47
N PHE A 50 3.88 -9.28 -4.00
CA PHE A 50 3.61 -10.45 -3.16
C PHE A 50 4.01 -11.75 -3.87
N ALA A 51 3.60 -11.96 -5.12
CA ALA A 51 3.93 -13.15 -5.88
C ALA A 51 5.45 -13.33 -6.03
N THR A 52 6.18 -12.24 -6.30
CA THR A 52 7.64 -12.27 -6.40
C THR A 52 8.28 -12.62 -5.06
N ALA A 53 7.88 -11.97 -3.96
CA ALA A 53 8.39 -12.28 -2.62
C ALA A 53 8.10 -13.73 -2.21
N TYR A 54 6.88 -14.22 -2.50
CA TYR A 54 6.48 -15.61 -2.27
C TYR A 54 7.38 -16.59 -3.06
N LEU A 55 7.59 -16.35 -4.36
CA LEU A 55 8.41 -17.23 -5.21
C LEU A 55 9.87 -17.23 -4.76
N LEU A 56 10.40 -16.08 -4.36
CA LEU A 56 11.74 -15.98 -3.78
C LEU A 56 11.85 -16.78 -2.48
N GLY A 57 10.86 -16.64 -1.58
CA GLY A 57 10.78 -17.40 -0.34
C GLY A 57 10.71 -18.91 -0.61
N ARG A 58 9.89 -19.32 -1.56
CA ARG A 58 9.73 -20.73 -1.93
C ARG A 58 11.01 -21.35 -2.53
N ARG A 59 11.78 -20.56 -3.28
CA ARG A 59 12.98 -21.06 -4.00
C ARG A 59 14.24 -20.97 -3.17
N TYR A 60 14.40 -19.90 -2.41
CA TYR A 60 15.65 -19.56 -1.72
C TYR A 60 15.52 -19.51 -0.19
N GLY A 61 14.33 -19.76 0.35
CA GLY A 61 14.03 -19.53 1.77
C GLY A 61 14.97 -20.26 2.72
N GLU A 62 15.24 -21.54 2.49
CA GLU A 62 16.16 -22.32 3.34
C GLU A 62 17.60 -21.79 3.28
N ALA A 63 18.06 -21.39 2.10
CA ALA A 63 19.40 -20.81 1.93
C ALA A 63 19.51 -19.44 2.63
N ILE A 64 18.44 -18.65 2.62
CA ILE A 64 18.40 -17.34 3.28
C ILE A 64 18.35 -17.47 4.78
N ILE A 65 17.56 -18.42 5.32
CA ILE A 65 17.50 -18.70 6.78
C ILE A 65 18.86 -19.18 7.31
N ALA A 66 19.62 -19.93 6.48
CA ALA A 66 20.95 -20.42 6.84
C ALA A 66 22.04 -19.32 6.77
N THR A 67 21.73 -18.16 6.23
CA THR A 67 22.68 -17.08 5.95
C THR A 67 22.59 -15.98 7.00
N PRO A 68 23.72 -15.56 7.63
CA PRO A 68 23.70 -14.53 8.67
C PRO A 68 23.38 -13.10 8.16
N TYR A 69 23.25 -12.93 6.84
CA TYR A 69 23.04 -11.62 6.22
C TYR A 69 21.60 -11.09 6.31
N VAL A 70 20.62 -11.91 6.74
CA VAL A 70 19.21 -11.50 6.88
C VAL A 70 18.74 -11.74 8.31
N PRO A 71 19.17 -10.91 9.28
CA PRO A 71 18.91 -11.15 10.71
C PRO A 71 17.43 -11.08 11.09
N PHE A 72 16.55 -10.60 10.18
CA PHE A 72 15.12 -10.47 10.44
C PHE A 72 14.30 -11.72 10.11
N ILE A 73 14.91 -12.74 9.49
CA ILE A 73 14.23 -13.99 9.12
C ILE A 73 15.02 -15.15 9.72
N ASP A 74 14.69 -15.50 10.94
CA ASP A 74 15.23 -16.67 11.64
C ASP A 74 14.25 -17.85 11.62
N ARG A 75 14.72 -19.01 12.01
CA ARG A 75 13.91 -20.24 12.08
C ARG A 75 12.73 -20.06 13.04
N ALA A 76 12.92 -19.36 14.17
CA ALA A 76 11.90 -19.13 15.17
C ALA A 76 10.73 -18.28 14.62
N LEU A 77 11.03 -17.28 13.78
CA LEU A 77 10.03 -16.49 13.10
C LEU A 77 9.24 -17.33 12.09
N VAL A 78 9.92 -18.17 11.29
CA VAL A 78 9.28 -19.06 10.33
C VAL A 78 8.33 -20.01 11.04
N ASP A 79 8.77 -20.70 12.09
CA ASP A 79 7.96 -21.63 12.88
C ASP A 79 6.77 -20.92 13.55
N LYS A 80 6.94 -19.67 13.99
CA LYS A 80 5.86 -18.86 14.57
C LYS A 80 4.82 -18.51 13.51
N VAL A 81 5.25 -18.10 12.34
CA VAL A 81 4.35 -17.73 11.22
C VAL A 81 3.65 -18.99 10.70
N GLU A 82 4.33 -20.14 10.62
CA GLU A 82 3.73 -21.43 10.24
C GLU A 82 2.59 -21.80 11.18
N ARG A 83 2.82 -21.79 12.51
CA ARG A 83 1.76 -22.03 13.51
C ARG A 83 0.59 -21.06 13.39
N LEU A 84 0.85 -19.82 13.05
CA LEU A 84 -0.20 -18.83 12.80
C LEU A 84 -0.99 -19.16 11.53
N PHE A 85 -0.32 -19.61 10.47
CA PHE A 85 -0.99 -20.03 9.24
C PHE A 85 -1.85 -21.29 9.46
N ASP A 86 -1.37 -22.26 10.22
CA ASP A 86 -2.16 -23.46 10.58
C ASP A 86 -3.42 -23.11 11.36
N LYS A 87 -3.32 -22.12 12.26
CA LYS A 87 -4.43 -21.70 13.12
C LYS A 87 -5.43 -20.78 12.39
N TYR A 88 -4.95 -19.81 11.61
CA TYR A 88 -5.76 -18.73 11.05
C TYR A 88 -5.83 -18.75 9.52
N HIS A 89 -5.13 -19.68 8.88
CA HIS A 89 -5.11 -19.85 7.41
C HIS A 89 -4.85 -18.52 6.67
N GLY A 90 -5.67 -18.21 5.66
CA GLY A 90 -5.52 -17.02 4.84
C GLY A 90 -5.79 -15.69 5.56
N LEU A 91 -6.41 -15.70 6.75
CA LEU A 91 -6.72 -14.46 7.49
C LEU A 91 -5.45 -13.70 7.90
N ILE A 92 -4.31 -14.39 8.10
CA ILE A 92 -3.04 -13.72 8.40
C ILE A 92 -2.57 -12.86 7.24
N ILE A 93 -2.78 -13.32 6.01
CA ILE A 93 -2.41 -12.57 4.81
C ILE A 93 -3.27 -11.31 4.69
N VAL A 94 -4.55 -11.41 5.07
CA VAL A 94 -5.44 -10.25 5.12
C VAL A 94 -5.03 -9.30 6.24
N ALA A 95 -4.80 -9.81 7.44
CA ALA A 95 -4.41 -9.03 8.63
C ALA A 95 -3.02 -8.38 8.50
N ASN A 96 -2.10 -9.02 7.77
CA ASN A 96 -0.75 -8.52 7.53
C ASN A 96 -0.71 -7.10 6.97
N ARG A 97 -1.72 -6.69 6.24
CA ARG A 97 -1.79 -5.37 5.62
C ARG A 97 -1.99 -4.24 6.64
N PHE A 98 -2.54 -4.56 7.81
CA PHE A 98 -2.70 -3.63 8.93
C PHE A 98 -1.42 -3.47 9.77
N LEU A 99 -0.41 -4.33 9.55
CA LEU A 99 0.85 -4.31 10.27
C LEU A 99 1.93 -3.71 9.36
N ALA A 100 2.22 -2.42 9.57
CA ALA A 100 3.25 -1.72 8.81
C ALA A 100 4.62 -2.42 8.93
N GLY A 101 5.31 -2.62 7.81
CA GLY A 101 6.65 -3.22 7.77
C GLY A 101 6.70 -4.75 7.77
N THR A 102 5.61 -5.45 8.06
CA THR A 102 5.61 -6.94 8.10
C THR A 102 5.23 -7.57 6.75
N ARG A 103 4.73 -6.79 5.80
CA ARG A 103 4.21 -7.28 4.50
C ARG A 103 5.23 -8.10 3.72
N ALA A 104 6.44 -7.59 3.54
CA ALA A 104 7.51 -8.28 2.82
C ALA A 104 7.89 -9.60 3.52
N VAL A 105 8.03 -9.56 4.85
CA VAL A 105 8.40 -10.72 5.66
C VAL A 105 7.35 -11.83 5.55
N ILE A 106 6.07 -11.49 5.74
CA ILE A 106 4.98 -12.49 5.68
C ILE A 106 4.81 -13.03 4.26
N SER A 107 4.96 -12.20 3.23
CA SER A 107 4.93 -12.65 1.82
C SER A 107 6.05 -13.66 1.54
N PHE A 108 7.24 -13.39 2.04
CA PHE A 108 8.39 -14.25 1.88
C PHE A 108 8.25 -15.56 2.69
N VAL A 109 7.84 -15.48 3.95
CA VAL A 109 7.63 -16.66 4.81
C VAL A 109 6.49 -17.54 4.30
N ALA A 110 5.42 -16.97 3.75
CA ALA A 110 4.37 -17.74 3.07
C ALA A 110 4.91 -18.60 1.92
N GLY A 111 5.95 -18.13 1.24
CA GLY A 111 6.69 -18.90 0.24
C GLY A 111 7.53 -20.02 0.85
N ILE A 112 8.24 -19.77 1.94
CA ILE A 112 9.06 -20.75 2.67
C ILE A 112 8.20 -21.93 3.12
N VAL A 113 7.07 -21.62 3.77
CA VAL A 113 6.09 -22.60 4.28
C VAL A 113 5.30 -23.28 3.16
N ARG A 114 5.52 -22.88 1.89
CA ARG A 114 4.88 -23.46 0.69
C ARG A 114 3.35 -23.42 0.74
N MET A 115 2.76 -22.32 1.23
CA MET A 115 1.31 -22.16 1.18
C MET A 115 0.73 -22.35 -0.24
N PRO A 116 -0.53 -22.79 -0.40
CA PRO A 116 -1.14 -22.96 -1.72
C PRO A 116 -1.24 -21.61 -2.46
N PHE A 117 -0.34 -21.39 -3.41
CA PHE A 117 -0.12 -20.12 -4.12
C PHE A 117 -1.39 -19.43 -4.62
N PRO A 118 -2.32 -20.10 -5.34
CA PRO A 118 -3.49 -19.40 -5.90
C PRO A 118 -4.43 -18.87 -4.83
N ARG A 119 -4.63 -19.60 -3.74
CA ARG A 119 -5.46 -19.15 -2.60
C ARG A 119 -4.80 -17.98 -1.87
N THR A 120 -3.50 -18.09 -1.62
CA THR A 120 -2.71 -17.07 -0.94
C THR A 120 -2.65 -15.78 -1.74
N LEU A 121 -2.45 -15.87 -3.06
CA LEU A 121 -2.48 -14.73 -3.96
C LEU A 121 -3.87 -14.06 -3.99
N LEU A 122 -4.95 -14.84 -4.01
CA LEU A 122 -6.32 -14.31 -3.97
C LEU A 122 -6.56 -13.51 -2.68
N TYR A 123 -6.22 -14.05 -1.51
CA TYR A 123 -6.35 -13.34 -0.23
C TYR A 123 -5.53 -12.04 -0.21
N CYS A 124 -4.30 -12.10 -0.74
CA CYS A 124 -3.45 -10.91 -0.86
C CYS A 124 -4.09 -9.86 -1.77
N THR A 125 -4.58 -10.26 -2.96
CA THR A 125 -5.17 -9.33 -3.94
C THR A 125 -6.44 -8.68 -3.40
N VAL A 126 -7.33 -9.44 -2.78
CA VAL A 126 -8.57 -8.91 -2.17
C VAL A 126 -8.23 -7.94 -1.04
N SER A 127 -7.31 -8.33 -0.14
CA SER A 127 -6.86 -7.47 0.95
C SER A 127 -6.18 -6.21 0.41
N ALA A 128 -5.37 -6.34 -0.67
CA ALA A 128 -4.73 -5.23 -1.33
C ALA A 128 -5.74 -4.23 -1.90
N ALA A 129 -6.74 -4.73 -2.63
CA ALA A 129 -7.78 -3.90 -3.21
C ALA A 129 -8.56 -3.15 -2.13
N ALA A 130 -8.96 -3.85 -1.05
CA ALA A 130 -9.70 -3.23 0.05
C ALA A 130 -8.88 -2.14 0.76
N TRP A 131 -7.62 -2.41 1.11
CA TRP A 131 -6.75 -1.46 1.79
C TRP A 131 -6.42 -0.25 0.90
N ASN A 132 -6.01 -0.49 -0.35
CA ASN A 132 -5.71 0.58 -1.30
C ASN A 132 -6.94 1.46 -1.55
N ALA A 133 -8.14 0.86 -1.65
CA ALA A 133 -9.39 1.62 -1.77
C ALA A 133 -9.62 2.52 -0.55
N ILE A 134 -9.43 2.02 0.67
CA ILE A 134 -9.56 2.81 1.90
C ILE A 134 -8.61 4.01 1.87
N LEU A 135 -7.33 3.80 1.56
CA LEU A 135 -6.33 4.88 1.52
C LEU A 135 -6.63 5.91 0.43
N LEU A 136 -7.04 5.45 -0.76
CA LEU A 136 -7.45 6.35 -1.85
C LEU A 136 -8.71 7.15 -1.47
N ILE A 137 -9.70 6.55 -0.79
CA ILE A 137 -10.91 7.24 -0.31
C ILE A 137 -10.56 8.27 0.77
N VAL A 138 -9.67 7.93 1.69
CA VAL A 138 -9.17 8.89 2.70
C VAL A 138 -8.54 10.10 2.01
N GLY A 139 -7.64 9.86 1.05
CA GLY A 139 -7.01 10.90 0.26
C GLY A 139 -8.01 11.72 -0.56
N LEU A 140 -8.98 11.06 -1.22
CA LEU A 140 -10.04 11.70 -2.00
C LEU A 140 -10.84 12.70 -1.14
N ASN A 141 -11.21 12.31 0.09
CA ASN A 141 -11.93 13.20 1.00
C ASN A 141 -11.08 14.43 1.41
N VAL A 142 -9.76 14.26 1.54
CA VAL A 142 -8.84 15.37 1.81
C VAL A 142 -8.74 16.29 0.58
N GLY A 143 -8.58 15.70 -0.62
CA GLY A 143 -8.46 16.43 -1.86
C GLY A 143 -9.71 17.20 -2.26
N SER A 144 -10.91 16.64 -2.04
CA SER A 144 -12.18 17.31 -2.31
C SER A 144 -12.37 18.55 -1.44
N ARG A 145 -11.97 18.48 -0.17
CA ARG A 145 -12.02 19.65 0.75
C ARG A 145 -11.03 20.74 0.36
N TRP A 146 -9.91 20.38 -0.27
CA TRP A 146 -8.94 21.35 -0.75
C TRP A 146 -9.53 22.27 -1.82
N ARG A 147 -10.41 21.74 -2.68
CA ARG A 147 -11.15 22.56 -3.66
C ARG A 147 -12.10 23.57 -3.03
N GLU A 148 -12.72 23.21 -1.92
CA GLU A 148 -13.57 24.16 -1.18
C GLU A 148 -12.72 25.33 -0.65
N VAL A 149 -11.53 25.04 -0.11
CA VAL A 149 -10.59 26.06 0.39
C VAL A 149 -10.09 26.95 -0.76
N ASP A 150 -9.77 26.37 -1.92
CA ASP A 150 -9.34 27.13 -3.10
C ASP A 150 -10.45 28.08 -3.60
N GLY A 151 -11.71 27.64 -3.57
CA GLY A 151 -12.88 28.47 -3.83
C GLY A 151 -13.00 29.66 -2.88
N TYR A 152 -12.78 29.47 -1.58
CA TYR A 152 -12.78 30.57 -0.61
C TYR A 152 -11.60 31.52 -0.78
N LEU A 153 -10.40 30.99 -1.07
CA LEU A 153 -9.20 31.82 -1.30
C LEU A 153 -9.33 32.66 -2.57
N SER A 154 -9.88 32.11 -3.63
CA SER A 154 -10.12 32.87 -4.86
C SER A 154 -11.16 33.98 -4.68
N ALA A 155 -12.27 33.68 -3.96
CA ALA A 155 -13.27 34.69 -3.61
C ALA A 155 -12.67 35.81 -2.75
N TYR A 156 -11.84 35.45 -1.76
CA TYR A 156 -11.14 36.44 -0.92
C TYR A 156 -10.15 37.27 -1.75
N GLY A 157 -9.44 36.69 -2.68
CA GLY A 157 -8.54 37.37 -3.62
C GLY A 157 -9.26 38.42 -4.46
N TRP A 158 -10.45 38.15 -4.97
CA TRP A 158 -11.27 39.10 -5.71
C TRP A 158 -11.76 40.26 -4.83
N ILE A 159 -12.16 39.99 -3.60
CA ILE A 159 -12.62 41.01 -2.64
C ILE A 159 -11.47 41.95 -2.29
N VAL A 160 -10.28 41.41 -1.98
CA VAL A 160 -9.09 42.22 -1.63
C VAL A 160 -8.63 43.05 -2.84
N SER A 161 -8.61 42.46 -4.04
CA SER A 161 -8.25 43.17 -5.27
C SER A 161 -9.24 44.29 -5.58
N GLY A 162 -10.54 44.06 -5.39
CA GLY A 162 -11.57 45.09 -5.58
C GLY A 162 -11.44 46.25 -4.59
N LEU A 163 -11.17 45.94 -3.30
CA LEU A 163 -10.93 46.96 -2.27
C LEU A 163 -9.67 47.78 -2.55
N LEU A 164 -8.59 47.15 -3.01
CA LEU A 164 -7.37 47.86 -3.38
C LEU A 164 -7.58 48.76 -4.61
N ALA A 165 -8.35 48.29 -5.61
CA ALA A 165 -8.66 49.12 -6.80
C ALA A 165 -9.49 50.36 -6.40
N VAL A 166 -10.44 50.21 -5.48
CA VAL A 166 -11.23 51.35 -4.96
C VAL A 166 -10.42 52.31 -4.09
N ALA A 167 -9.39 51.79 -3.38
CA ALA A 167 -8.54 52.64 -2.53
C ALA A 167 -7.46 53.43 -3.32
N ILE A 168 -7.21 53.07 -4.61
CA ILE A 168 -6.22 53.71 -5.47
C ILE A 168 -6.89 54.80 -6.37
N VAL A 169 -8.21 54.76 -6.50
CA VAL A 169 -9.01 55.78 -7.22
C VAL A 169 -9.43 56.91 -6.30
#